data_be4e572b4b147c95770ef320a7c8fe6c
#
_entry.id   be4e572b4b147c95770ef320a7c8fe6c
#
_cell.length_a   1.000
_cell.length_b   1.000
_cell.length_c   1.000
_cell.angle_alpha   90.00
_cell.angle_beta   90.00
_cell.angle_gamma   90.00
#
_symmetry.space_group_name_H-M   'P 1'
#
loop_
_entity.id
_entity.type
_entity.pdbx_description
1 polymer ?
#
loop_
_entity_poly.entity_id
_entity_poly.type
_entity_poly.pdbx_seq_one_letter_code
_entity_poly.pdbx_strand_id
1 'polypeptide(L)'
;MTDNTASALVARLRAALTAALGSGDRVAAAAVRSALAAVGNAEAVDLAQGGHADPAMGAGEHFAGARAGLGAGEVPRKRLTDADITQIVRGEIDDRRSAAAEYDRLGHGGQAERLRREADVLAAVLGPDYRDAQSAR
;
A
#
# COMPACT_ATOMS: atom_id res chain seq x y z
N MET A 1 -21.06 0.77 -5.07
CA MET A 1 -20.30 1.11 -6.25
C MET A 1 -18.90 1.51 -5.93
N THR A 2 -18.73 2.43 -4.99
CA THR A 2 -17.38 2.82 -4.61
C THR A 2 -16.57 1.64 -4.12
N ASP A 3 -17.21 0.73 -3.42
CA ASP A 3 -16.51 -0.45 -2.92
C ASP A 3 -15.91 -1.27 -4.05
N ASN A 4 -16.63 -1.30 -5.16
CA ASN A 4 -16.19 -2.09 -6.28
C ASN A 4 -14.93 -1.51 -6.93
N THR A 5 -14.83 -0.18 -6.97
CA THR A 5 -13.67 0.46 -7.55
C THR A 5 -12.42 0.23 -6.71
N ALA A 6 -12.57 0.37 -5.40
CA ALA A 6 -11.46 0.13 -4.49
C ALA A 6 -11.01 -1.33 -4.58
N SER A 7 -11.97 -2.23 -4.66
CA SER A 7 -11.64 -3.64 -4.84
C SER A 7 -10.94 -3.89 -6.16
N ALA A 8 -11.30 -3.14 -7.19
CA ALA A 8 -10.66 -3.31 -8.50
C ALA A 8 -9.19 -2.94 -8.46
N LEU A 9 -8.84 -1.85 -7.75
CA LEU A 9 -7.45 -1.47 -7.65
C LEU A 9 -6.65 -2.50 -6.86
N VAL A 10 -7.22 -2.99 -5.75
CA VAL A 10 -6.56 -4.05 -4.99
C VAL A 10 -6.41 -5.30 -5.85
N ALA A 11 -7.41 -5.63 -6.63
CA ALA A 11 -7.33 -6.78 -7.52
C ALA A 11 -6.22 -6.61 -8.56
N ARG A 12 -6.05 -5.39 -9.06
CA ARG A 12 -4.96 -5.11 -10.01
C ARG A 12 -3.60 -5.26 -9.35
N LEU A 13 -3.47 -4.82 -8.09
CA LEU A 13 -2.23 -5.01 -7.37
C LEU A 13 -1.94 -6.50 -7.18
N ARG A 14 -2.95 -7.27 -6.83
CA ARG A 14 -2.77 -8.71 -6.65
C ARG A 14 -2.42 -9.40 -7.96
N ALA A 15 -3.04 -8.99 -9.05
CA ALA A 15 -2.72 -9.55 -10.35
C ALA A 15 -1.29 -9.22 -10.75
N ALA A 16 -0.85 -8.00 -10.47
CA ALA A 16 0.52 -7.59 -10.74
C ALA A 16 1.51 -8.43 -9.94
N LEU A 17 1.17 -8.72 -8.68
CA LEU A 17 2.02 -9.57 -7.86
C LEU A 17 2.12 -10.98 -8.43
N THR A 18 0.98 -11.54 -8.81
CA THR A 18 0.98 -12.88 -9.39
C THR A 18 1.83 -12.92 -10.66
N ALA A 19 1.71 -11.91 -11.51
CA ALA A 19 2.50 -11.85 -12.73
C ALA A 19 3.99 -11.72 -12.43
N ALA A 20 4.34 -10.90 -11.45
CA ALA A 20 5.73 -10.71 -11.08
C ALA A 20 6.35 -11.99 -10.53
N LEU A 21 5.59 -12.70 -9.69
CA LEU A 21 6.08 -13.95 -9.14
C LEU A 21 6.23 -15.00 -10.24
N GLY A 22 5.30 -15.03 -11.19
CA GLY A 22 5.36 -16.00 -12.28
C GLY A 22 6.54 -15.74 -13.21
N SER A 23 6.94 -14.50 -13.38
CA SER A 23 8.06 -14.16 -14.25
C SER A 23 9.39 -14.07 -13.52
N GLY A 24 9.38 -14.21 -12.20
CA GLY A 24 10.61 -14.10 -11.42
C GLY A 24 11.09 -12.67 -11.24
N ASP A 25 10.21 -11.70 -11.42
CA ASP A 25 10.58 -10.28 -11.29
C ASP A 25 10.50 -9.88 -9.82
N ARG A 26 11.64 -9.98 -9.14
CA ARG A 26 11.70 -9.73 -7.70
C ARG A 26 11.47 -8.26 -7.37
N VAL A 27 11.91 -7.37 -8.23
CA VAL A 27 11.75 -5.94 -8.00
C VAL A 27 10.27 -5.58 -8.03
N ALA A 28 9.56 -6.07 -9.05
CA ALA A 28 8.14 -5.80 -9.15
C ALA A 28 7.37 -6.45 -7.99
N ALA A 29 7.73 -7.68 -7.62
CA ALA A 29 7.05 -8.35 -6.52
C ALA A 29 7.22 -7.59 -5.21
N ALA A 30 8.43 -7.09 -4.95
CA ALA A 30 8.69 -6.35 -3.72
C ALA A 30 7.87 -5.06 -3.68
N ALA A 31 7.81 -4.34 -4.80
CA ALA A 31 7.06 -3.10 -4.87
C ALA A 31 5.57 -3.33 -4.60
N VAL A 32 5.01 -4.34 -5.25
CA VAL A 32 3.58 -4.59 -5.12
C VAL A 32 3.24 -5.12 -3.72
N ARG A 33 4.09 -5.97 -3.16
CA ARG A 33 3.87 -6.43 -1.78
C ARG A 33 3.88 -5.26 -0.80
N SER A 34 4.81 -4.33 -1.00
CA SER A 34 4.89 -3.16 -0.15
C SER A 34 3.62 -2.33 -0.23
N ALA A 35 3.09 -2.13 -1.43
CA ALA A 35 1.87 -1.36 -1.61
C ALA A 35 0.67 -2.08 -0.97
N LEU A 36 0.58 -3.39 -1.15
CA LEU A 36 -0.51 -4.15 -0.54
C LEU A 36 -0.42 -4.10 0.99
N ALA A 37 0.80 -4.17 1.53
CA ALA A 37 0.99 -4.06 2.96
C ALA A 37 0.59 -2.68 3.48
N ALA A 38 0.89 -1.63 2.71
CA ALA A 38 0.51 -0.28 3.10
C ALA A 38 -1.01 -0.12 3.14
N VAL A 39 -1.71 -0.71 2.18
CA VAL A 39 -3.16 -0.70 2.19
C VAL A 39 -3.69 -1.44 3.42
N GLY A 40 -3.14 -2.62 3.71
CA GLY A 40 -3.56 -3.39 4.87
C GLY A 40 -3.30 -2.66 6.17
N ASN A 41 -2.16 -1.98 6.28
CA ASN A 41 -1.83 -1.21 7.47
C ASN A 41 -2.79 -0.04 7.66
N ALA A 42 -3.18 0.61 6.58
CA ALA A 42 -4.11 1.73 6.66
C ALA A 42 -5.47 1.26 7.14
N GLU A 43 -5.92 0.10 6.69
CA GLU A 43 -7.18 -0.47 7.16
C GLU A 43 -7.10 -0.79 8.64
N ALA A 44 -5.99 -1.33 9.09
CA ALA A 44 -5.82 -1.71 10.48
C ALA A 44 -5.75 -0.47 11.39
N VAL A 45 -5.09 0.58 10.93
CA VAL A 45 -5.00 1.81 11.71
C VAL A 45 -6.38 2.45 11.87
N ASP A 46 -7.15 2.51 10.78
CA ASP A 46 -8.49 3.05 10.86
C ASP A 46 -9.34 2.25 11.83
N LEU A 47 -9.21 0.95 11.80
CA LEU A 47 -9.97 0.10 12.69
C LEU A 47 -9.58 0.33 14.14
N ALA A 48 -8.29 0.44 14.41
CA ALA A 48 -7.80 0.68 15.76
C ALA A 48 -8.27 2.03 16.29
N GLN A 49 -8.21 3.05 15.44
CA GLN A 49 -8.64 4.38 15.86
C GLN A 49 -10.15 4.43 16.09
N GLY A 50 -10.88 3.81 15.20
CA GLY A 50 -12.32 3.76 15.32
C GLY A 50 -12.76 2.99 16.55
N GLY A 51 -11.99 2.02 16.94
CA GLY A 51 -12.33 1.21 18.09
C GLY A 51 -12.00 1.87 19.39
N HIS A 52 -11.29 3.00 19.38
CA HIS A 52 -10.96 3.69 20.58
C HIS A 52 -10.32 2.79 21.60
N ALA A 53 -9.50 1.95 21.17
CA ALA A 53 -8.83 1.06 22.09
C ALA A 53 -8.01 1.91 23.04
N ASP A 54 -8.18 1.66 24.31
CA ASP A 54 -7.37 2.29 25.30
C ASP A 54 -5.95 1.79 25.07
N PRO A 55 -5.01 2.66 24.82
CA PRO A 55 -3.65 2.23 24.59
C PRO A 55 -3.11 1.35 25.71
N ALA A 56 -3.49 1.65 26.92
CA ALA A 56 -3.01 0.88 28.03
C ALA A 56 -3.51 -0.54 27.98
N MET A 57 -4.70 -0.70 27.46
CA MET A 57 -5.22 -2.02 27.35
C MET A 57 -4.69 -2.71 26.15
N GLY A 58 -4.59 -2.00 25.12
CA GLY A 58 -4.11 -2.56 23.89
C GLY A 58 -2.79 -3.24 24.07
N ALA A 59 -2.04 -2.74 24.97
CA ALA A 59 -0.76 -3.33 25.18
C ALA A 59 -0.89 -4.77 25.58
N GLY A 60 -1.86 -5.03 26.30
CA GLY A 60 -1.96 -6.39 26.74
C GLY A 60 -2.65 -7.25 25.88
N GLU A 61 -3.09 -7.09 25.74
CA GLU A 61 -3.62 -8.03 25.41
C GLU A 61 -3.95 -8.44 24.47
N HIS A 62 -3.59 -8.35 24.21
CA HIS A 62 -3.95 -8.84 23.32
C HIS A 62 -4.31 -9.60 22.93
N PHE A 63 -4.14 -9.59 23.30
CA PHE A 63 -4.57 -10.36 22.92
C PHE A 63 -5.68 -10.65 23.04
N ALA A 64 -5.52 -10.54 23.99
CA ALA A 64 -6.84 -10.56 24.36
C ALA A 64 -7.60 -10.00 23.29
N GLY A 65 -7.06 -9.00 22.78
CA GLY A 65 -7.69 -8.41 21.68
C GLY A 65 -8.14 -9.46 20.74
N ALA A 66 -7.40 -10.46 20.67
CA ALA A 66 -7.70 -11.46 19.72
C ALA A 66 -9.09 -11.97 19.85
N ARG A 67 -9.52 -12.00 21.03
CA ARG A 67 -10.73 -12.54 21.13
C ARG A 67 -11.75 -11.64 21.11
N ALA A 68 -11.43 -10.56 21.54
CA ALA A 68 -12.25 -9.51 21.18
C ALA A 68 -12.38 -9.63 19.70
N GLY A 69 -11.42 -10.24 19.15
CA GLY A 69 -11.49 -10.50 17.75
C GLY A 69 -12.76 -11.14 17.34
N LEU A 70 -13.33 -11.93 18.18
CA LEU A 70 -14.55 -12.54 17.82
C LEU A 70 -15.66 -11.55 17.71
N GLY A 71 -15.84 -10.77 18.73
CA GLY A 71 -16.83 -9.74 18.68
C GLY A 71 -16.46 -8.74 17.63
N ALA A 72 -15.18 -8.47 17.54
CA ALA A 72 -14.72 -7.50 16.58
C ALA A 72 -15.01 -7.94 15.18
N GLY A 73 -15.10 -9.21 14.96
CA GLY A 73 -15.41 -9.69 13.63
C GLY A 73 -16.71 -9.15 13.10
N GLU A 74 -17.55 -8.69 14.00
CA GLU A 74 -18.80 -8.15 13.56
C GLU A 74 -18.81 -6.64 13.46
N VAL A 75 -17.74 -6.01 13.91
CA VAL A 75 -17.62 -4.59 13.77
C VAL A 75 -17.21 -4.30 12.33
N PRO A 76 -17.96 -3.48 11.61
CA PRO A 76 -17.64 -3.20 10.24
C PRO A 76 -16.27 -2.56 10.16
N ARG A 77 -15.43 -3.09 9.30
CA ARG A 77 -14.16 -2.44 9.03
C ARG A 77 -14.44 -1.17 8.29
N LYS A 78 -13.70 -0.15 8.63
CA LYS A 78 -13.76 1.03 7.81
C LYS A 78 -13.08 0.69 6.49
N ARG A 79 -13.85 0.76 5.45
CA ARG A 79 -13.31 0.45 4.14
C ARG A 79 -12.63 1.68 3.57
N LEU A 80 -11.47 1.46 3.00
CA LEU A 80 -10.80 2.52 2.31
C LEU A 80 -11.52 2.77 0.99
N THR A 81 -11.63 4.03 0.60
CA THR A 81 -12.23 4.39 -0.67
C THR A 81 -11.19 4.21 -1.76
N ASP A 82 -11.66 4.27 -3.01
CA ASP A 82 -10.77 4.25 -4.16
C ASP A 82 -9.73 5.38 -4.06
N ALA A 83 -10.18 6.56 -3.66
CA ALA A 83 -9.27 7.70 -3.50
C ALA A 83 -8.23 7.43 -2.42
N ASP A 84 -8.64 6.80 -1.33
CA ASP A 84 -7.71 6.46 -0.25
C ASP A 84 -6.62 5.52 -0.73
N ILE A 85 -7.01 4.48 -1.45
CA ILE A 85 -6.05 3.49 -1.93
C ILE A 85 -5.12 4.12 -2.97
N THR A 86 -5.65 4.95 -3.84
CA THR A 86 -4.84 5.65 -4.81
C THR A 86 -3.80 6.52 -4.12
N GLN A 87 -4.19 7.24 -3.07
CA GLN A 87 -3.25 8.07 -2.32
C GLN A 87 -2.17 7.24 -1.66
N ILE A 88 -2.53 6.06 -1.14
CA ILE A 88 -1.55 5.19 -0.52
C ILE A 88 -0.51 4.74 -1.54
N VAL A 89 -0.96 4.33 -2.72
CA VAL A 89 -0.04 3.88 -3.76
C VAL A 89 0.82 5.03 -4.26
N ARG A 90 0.23 6.22 -4.40
CA ARG A 90 1.01 7.41 -4.78
C ARG A 90 2.10 7.71 -3.77
N GLY A 91 1.78 7.57 -2.49
CA GLY A 91 2.78 7.77 -1.45
C GLY A 91 3.94 6.80 -1.58
N GLU A 92 3.63 5.54 -1.90
CA GLU A 92 4.67 4.53 -2.12
C GLU A 92 5.56 4.91 -3.30
N ILE A 93 4.95 5.43 -4.37
CA ILE A 93 5.71 5.86 -5.54
C ILE A 93 6.60 7.05 -5.20
N ASP A 94 6.04 8.05 -4.53
CA ASP A 94 6.78 9.27 -4.21
C ASP A 94 7.94 8.99 -3.26
N ASP A 95 7.73 8.12 -2.28
CA ASP A 95 8.78 7.74 -1.35
C ASP A 95 9.95 7.10 -2.09
N ARG A 96 9.64 6.23 -3.05
CA ARG A 96 10.67 5.57 -3.81
C ARG A 96 11.44 6.54 -4.69
N ARG A 97 10.73 7.48 -5.30
CA ARG A 97 11.40 8.47 -6.14
C ARG A 97 12.29 9.39 -5.33
N SER A 98 11.83 9.79 -4.15
CA SER A 98 12.64 10.61 -3.26
C SER A 98 13.87 9.86 -2.77
N ALA A 99 13.69 8.59 -2.40
CA ALA A 99 14.81 7.78 -1.96
C ALA A 99 15.81 7.57 -3.09
N ALA A 100 15.32 7.39 -4.32
CA ALA A 100 16.21 7.22 -5.47
C ALA A 100 17.07 8.45 -5.68
N ALA A 101 16.48 9.65 -5.56
CA ALA A 101 17.24 10.88 -5.70
C ALA A 101 18.33 10.97 -4.62
N GLU A 102 18.00 10.53 -3.42
CA GLU A 102 18.97 10.54 -2.34
C GLU A 102 20.13 9.58 -2.60
N TYR A 103 19.80 8.38 -3.07
CA TYR A 103 20.84 7.40 -3.40
C TYR A 103 21.73 7.90 -4.54
N ASP A 104 21.15 8.62 -5.51
CA ASP A 104 21.98 9.21 -6.56
C ASP A 104 22.96 10.20 -5.98
N ARG A 105 22.52 11.04 -5.05
CA ARG A 105 23.44 12.01 -4.44
C ARG A 105 24.56 11.33 -3.68
N LEU A 106 24.29 10.15 -3.14
CA LEU A 106 25.30 9.41 -2.39
C LEU A 106 26.17 8.53 -3.27
N GLY A 107 25.93 8.51 -4.57
CA GLY A 107 26.71 7.71 -5.48
C GLY A 107 26.28 6.25 -5.55
N HIS A 108 25.08 5.95 -5.09
CA HIS A 108 24.58 4.58 -5.10
C HIS A 108 23.57 4.40 -6.22
N GLY A 109 24.06 4.48 -7.46
CA GLY A 109 23.18 4.44 -8.63
C GLY A 109 22.39 3.15 -8.78
N GLY A 110 22.93 2.04 -8.33
CA GLY A 110 22.22 0.77 -8.42
C GLY A 110 20.96 0.74 -7.58
N GLN A 111 21.04 1.24 -6.34
CA GLN A 111 19.88 1.33 -5.50
C GLN A 111 18.87 2.33 -6.03
N ALA A 112 19.36 3.45 -6.57
CA ALA A 112 18.48 4.45 -7.16
C ALA A 112 17.71 3.86 -8.33
N GLU A 113 18.38 3.10 -9.16
CA GLU A 113 17.74 2.50 -10.33
C GLU A 113 16.67 1.51 -9.92
N ARG A 114 16.97 0.69 -8.92
CA ARG A 114 15.98 -0.28 -8.43
C ARG A 114 14.74 0.43 -7.90
N LEU A 115 14.93 1.49 -7.13
CA LEU A 115 13.79 2.21 -6.58
C LEU A 115 12.94 2.85 -7.66
N ARG A 116 13.59 3.35 -8.72
CA ARG A 116 12.83 3.90 -9.85
C ARG A 116 12.01 2.83 -10.55
N ARG A 117 12.59 1.64 -10.71
CA ARG A 117 11.84 0.54 -11.31
C ARG A 117 10.65 0.16 -10.46
N GLU A 118 10.82 0.13 -9.13
CA GLU A 118 9.71 -0.16 -8.24
C GLU A 118 8.61 0.90 -8.37
N ALA A 119 9.01 2.16 -8.44
CA ALA A 119 8.04 3.24 -8.61
C ALA A 119 7.30 3.10 -9.94
N ASP A 120 8.01 2.74 -10.99
CA ASP A 120 7.39 2.58 -12.30
C ASP A 120 6.38 1.44 -12.32
N VAL A 121 6.68 0.34 -11.62
CA VAL A 121 5.75 -0.77 -11.52
C VAL A 121 4.45 -0.31 -10.88
N LEU A 122 4.55 0.43 -9.79
CA LEU A 122 3.36 0.91 -9.10
C LEU A 122 2.59 1.94 -9.92
N ALA A 123 3.31 2.81 -10.61
CA ALA A 123 2.65 3.79 -11.48
C ALA A 123 1.89 3.10 -12.60
N ALA A 124 2.42 2.00 -13.12
CA ALA A 124 1.73 1.25 -14.15
C ALA A 124 0.43 0.62 -13.62
N VAL A 125 0.44 0.18 -12.37
CA VAL A 125 -0.78 -0.37 -11.77
C VAL A 125 -1.85 0.70 -11.64
N LEU A 126 -1.47 1.91 -11.27
CA LEU A 126 -2.43 3.02 -11.17
C LEU A 126 -3.01 3.41 -12.54
N GLY A 127 -2.20 3.29 -13.59
CA GLY A 127 -2.68 3.53 -14.93
C GLY A 127 -2.35 4.90 -15.47
N PRO A 128 -2.80 5.19 -16.70
CA PRO A 128 -2.43 6.44 -17.38
C PRO A 128 -2.95 7.70 -16.70
N ASP A 129 -4.08 7.63 -16.05
CA ASP A 129 -4.65 8.79 -15.39
C ASP A 129 -3.70 9.37 -14.36
N TYR A 130 -2.98 8.50 -13.68
CA TYR A 130 -2.01 8.95 -12.69
C TYR A 130 -0.86 9.71 -13.35
N ARG A 131 -0.42 9.21 -14.49
CA ARG A 131 0.69 9.84 -15.20
C ARG A 131 0.31 11.22 -15.70
N ASP A 132 -0.90 11.32 -16.22
CA ASP A 132 -1.38 12.61 -16.73
C ASP A 132 -1.44 13.64 -15.63
N ALA A 133 -1.90 13.24 -14.46
CA ALA A 133 -1.97 14.15 -13.33
C ALA A 133 -0.58 14.65 -12.92
N GLN A 134 0.43 13.80 -13.04
CA GLN A 134 1.80 14.20 -12.71
C GLN A 134 2.36 15.14 -13.76
N SER A 135 2.05 14.89 -15.02
CA SER A 135 2.55 15.72 -16.11
C SER A 135 1.94 17.10 -16.12
N ALA A 136 0.76 17.23 -15.57
CA ALA A 136 0.07 18.51 -15.54
C ALA A 136 0.64 19.48 -14.53
N ARG A 137 1.51 19.01 -13.66
CA ARG A 137 2.17 19.86 -12.69
C ARG A 137 3.50 20.33 -13.21
#